data_bf43517cb85876f4da526768c5f6fc75
#
_entry.id   bf43517cb85876f4da526768c5f6fc75
#
_cell.length_a   1.000
_cell.length_b   1.000
_cell.length_c   1.000
_cell.angle_alpha   90.00
_cell.angle_beta   90.00
_cell.angle_gamma   90.00
#
_symmetry.space_group_name_H-M   'P 1'
#
loop_
_entity.id
_entity.type
_entity.pdbx_description
1 polymer ?
#
loop_
_entity_poly.entity_id
_entity_poly.type
_entity_poly.pdbx_seq_one_letter_code
_entity_poly.pdbx_strand_id
1 'polypeptide(L)'
;MGVMAAICFGGALFLAGPGSPLFWLGLLGPDLALFAGMGAGLERGQLHPRGVPYYNAVHLLVGPFLLAIASRWLGLAWLGAAAAWAAHVFLDRSLGFGLRDRRGFVR
;
A
#
# COMPACT_ATOMS: atom_id res chain seq x y z
N MET A 1 -12.49 7.47 -4.76
CA MET A 1 -11.26 6.92 -4.16
C MET A 1 -10.34 8.01 -3.62
N GLY A 2 -10.18 9.15 -4.32
CA GLY A 2 -9.34 10.25 -3.84
C GLY A 2 -9.76 10.81 -2.49
N VAL A 3 -11.07 10.92 -2.22
CA VAL A 3 -11.59 11.37 -0.94
C VAL A 3 -11.19 10.41 0.18
N MET A 4 -11.28 9.11 -0.07
CA MET A 4 -10.87 8.08 0.92
C MET A 4 -9.37 8.12 1.16
N ALA A 5 -8.58 8.35 0.11
CA ALA A 5 -7.14 8.52 0.26
C ALA A 5 -6.83 9.72 1.16
N ALA A 6 -7.49 10.85 0.96
CA ALA A 6 -7.30 12.05 1.77
C ALA A 6 -7.68 11.83 3.23
N ILE A 7 -8.81 11.16 3.49
CA ILE A 7 -9.27 10.84 4.84
C ILE A 7 -8.26 9.94 5.56
N CYS A 8 -7.82 8.88 4.88
CA CYS A 8 -6.85 7.94 5.46
C CYS A 8 -5.49 8.61 5.70
N PHE A 9 -5.03 9.46 4.77
CA PHE A 9 -3.78 10.19 4.92
C PHE A 9 -3.85 11.16 6.11
N GLY A 10 -4.95 11.92 6.24
CA GLY A 10 -5.17 12.80 7.38
C GLY A 10 -5.20 12.04 8.70
N GLY A 11 -5.86 10.88 8.74
CA GLY A 11 -5.86 10.01 9.91
C GLY A 11 -4.46 9.50 10.25
N ALA A 12 -3.68 9.14 9.25
CA ALA A 12 -2.30 8.70 9.46
C ALA A 12 -1.42 9.80 10.03
N LEU A 13 -1.56 11.03 9.51
CA LEU A 13 -0.84 12.20 10.05
C LEU A 13 -1.20 12.46 11.50
N PHE A 14 -2.47 12.34 11.85
CA PHE A 14 -2.95 12.55 13.20
C PHE A 14 -2.48 11.46 14.18
N LEU A 15 -2.52 10.19 13.77
CA LEU A 15 -2.27 9.05 14.64
C LEU A 15 -0.78 8.71 14.79
N ALA A 16 0.00 8.86 13.74
CA ALA A 16 1.42 8.54 13.75
C ALA A 16 2.30 9.76 13.48
N GLY A 17 1.93 10.55 12.47
CA GLY A 17 2.66 11.73 12.05
C GLY A 17 3.88 11.44 11.18
N PRO A 18 4.38 12.47 10.45
CA PRO A 18 5.50 12.30 9.50
C PRO A 18 6.85 12.05 10.18
N GLY A 19 6.96 12.27 11.50
CA GLY A 19 8.15 11.92 12.26
C GLY A 19 8.24 10.46 12.67
N SER A 20 7.18 9.68 12.47
CA SER A 20 7.15 8.28 12.85
C SER A 20 7.59 7.39 11.69
N PRO A 21 8.52 6.42 11.92
CA PRO A 21 8.85 5.43 10.90
C PRO A 21 7.64 4.61 10.44
N LEU A 22 6.67 4.39 11.32
CA LEU A 22 5.47 3.62 10.99
C LEU A 22 4.60 4.33 9.96
N PHE A 23 4.53 5.67 10.00
CA PHE A 23 3.83 6.44 8.99
C PHE A 23 4.38 6.15 7.58
N TRP A 24 5.70 6.22 7.45
CA TRP A 24 6.37 6.01 6.17
C TRP A 24 6.36 4.55 5.74
N LEU A 25 6.46 3.63 6.68
CA LEU A 25 6.36 2.21 6.39
C LEU A 25 4.98 1.87 5.80
N GLY A 26 3.91 2.40 6.38
CA GLY A 26 2.56 2.21 5.85
C GLY A 26 2.36 2.87 4.50
N LEU A 27 2.84 4.13 4.34
CA LEU A 27 2.61 4.91 3.13
C LEU A 27 3.42 4.39 1.93
N LEU A 28 4.68 4.01 2.15
CA LEU A 28 5.59 3.61 1.08
C LEU A 28 5.85 2.11 1.05
N GLY A 29 5.58 1.40 2.15
CA GLY A 29 5.88 -0.02 2.28
C GLY A 29 5.27 -0.90 1.20
N PRO A 30 3.99 -0.68 0.78
CA PRO A 30 3.39 -1.50 -0.28
C PRO A 30 4.18 -1.48 -1.59
N ASP A 31 4.85 -0.37 -1.90
CA ASP A 31 5.66 -0.28 -3.11
C ASP A 31 6.96 -1.06 -3.03
N LEU A 32 7.37 -1.52 -1.86
CA LEU A 32 8.52 -2.42 -1.73
C LEU A 32 8.30 -3.74 -2.48
N ALA A 33 7.04 -4.13 -2.70
CA ALA A 33 6.72 -5.30 -3.50
C ALA A 33 7.16 -5.17 -4.95
N LEU A 34 7.37 -3.93 -5.44
CA LEU A 34 7.90 -3.72 -6.79
C LEU A 34 9.28 -4.33 -6.97
N PHE A 35 10.10 -4.35 -5.90
CA PHE A 35 11.42 -4.95 -5.98
C PHE A 35 11.36 -6.47 -6.24
N ALA A 36 10.33 -7.14 -5.77
CA ALA A 36 10.14 -8.56 -6.04
C ALA A 36 9.82 -8.84 -7.51
N GLY A 37 9.34 -7.84 -8.23
CA GLY A 37 8.98 -7.94 -9.64
C GLY A 37 9.97 -7.27 -10.58
N MET A 38 11.12 -6.79 -10.10
CA MET A 38 12.16 -6.22 -10.96
C MET A 38 12.91 -7.33 -11.69
N GLY A 39 13.29 -7.05 -12.94
CA GLY A 39 14.05 -8.01 -13.72
C GLY A 39 14.31 -7.49 -15.12
N ALA A 40 15.19 -8.21 -15.84
CA ALA A 40 15.51 -7.91 -17.23
C ALA A 40 14.46 -8.48 -18.18
N GLY A 41 14.37 -7.94 -19.38
CA GLY A 41 13.49 -8.46 -20.43
C GLY A 41 12.02 -8.10 -20.26
N LEU A 42 11.71 -7.18 -19.35
CA LEU A 42 10.34 -6.72 -19.12
C LEU A 42 9.97 -5.58 -20.05
N GLU A 43 8.72 -5.54 -20.46
CA GLU A 43 8.17 -4.41 -21.21
C GLU A 43 7.94 -3.22 -20.28
N ARG A 44 7.79 -2.04 -20.87
CA ARG A 44 7.50 -0.83 -20.11
C ARG A 44 6.20 -0.99 -19.32
N GLY A 45 6.26 -0.71 -18.02
CA GLY A 45 5.12 -0.83 -17.11
C GLY A 45 4.81 -2.25 -16.66
N GLN A 46 5.63 -3.22 -17.04
CA GLN A 46 5.46 -4.62 -16.66
C GLN A 46 6.24 -4.92 -15.38
N LEU A 47 5.54 -5.53 -14.42
CA LEU A 47 6.15 -6.17 -13.27
C LEU A 47 6.42 -7.64 -13.62
N HIS A 48 7.56 -8.18 -13.17
CA HIS A 48 7.84 -9.60 -13.39
C HIS A 48 6.72 -10.45 -12.78
N PRO A 49 6.20 -11.48 -13.49
CA PRO A 49 5.07 -12.27 -12.98
C PRO A 49 5.28 -12.87 -11.59
N ARG A 50 6.52 -13.18 -11.21
CA ARG A 50 6.82 -13.68 -9.85
C ARG A 50 6.48 -12.69 -8.74
N GLY A 51 6.48 -11.40 -9.05
CA GLY A 51 6.17 -10.36 -8.07
C GLY A 51 4.68 -10.04 -7.96
N VAL A 52 3.87 -10.50 -8.92
CA VAL A 52 2.44 -10.15 -8.99
C VAL A 52 1.67 -10.56 -7.73
N PRO A 53 1.82 -11.79 -7.18
CA PRO A 53 1.09 -12.15 -5.96
C PRO A 53 1.41 -11.24 -4.78
N TYR A 54 2.70 -10.87 -4.62
CA TYR A 54 3.13 -10.00 -3.53
C TYR A 54 2.60 -8.57 -3.73
N TYR A 55 2.72 -8.06 -4.94
CA TYR A 55 2.20 -6.72 -5.28
C TYR A 55 0.70 -6.65 -5.00
N ASN A 56 -0.06 -7.60 -5.51
CA ASN A 56 -1.51 -7.60 -5.35
C ASN A 56 -1.91 -7.76 -3.88
N ALA A 57 -1.22 -8.60 -3.12
CA ALA A 57 -1.52 -8.82 -1.71
C ALA A 57 -1.40 -7.53 -0.90
N VAL A 58 -0.33 -6.74 -1.11
CA VAL A 58 -0.10 -5.51 -0.34
C VAL A 58 -0.89 -4.32 -0.90
N HIS A 59 -1.50 -4.44 -2.07
CA HIS A 59 -2.34 -3.41 -2.66
C HIS A 59 -3.84 -3.71 -2.51
N LEU A 60 -4.21 -4.70 -1.71
CA LEU A 60 -5.58 -4.93 -1.26
C LEU A 60 -5.82 -4.24 0.06
N LEU A 61 -7.07 -3.87 0.32
CA LEU A 61 -7.45 -3.25 1.59
C LEU A 61 -7.50 -4.23 2.76
N VAL A 62 -7.38 -5.53 2.49
CA VAL A 62 -7.35 -6.57 3.54
C VAL A 62 -6.19 -6.35 4.51
N GLY A 63 -5.00 -6.04 3.99
CA GLY A 63 -3.81 -5.79 4.82
C GLY A 63 -4.00 -4.64 5.81
N PRO A 64 -4.35 -3.43 5.34
CA PRO A 64 -4.62 -2.30 6.23
C PRO A 64 -5.71 -2.59 7.25
N PHE A 65 -6.77 -3.27 6.85
CA PHE A 65 -7.85 -3.62 7.75
C PHE A 65 -7.39 -4.55 8.87
N LEU A 66 -6.62 -5.59 8.54
CA LEU A 66 -6.07 -6.52 9.54
C LEU A 66 -5.08 -5.81 10.47
N LEU A 67 -4.26 -4.91 9.94
CA LEU A 67 -3.34 -4.13 10.76
C LEU A 67 -4.09 -3.17 11.68
N ALA A 68 -5.18 -2.57 11.22
CA ALA A 68 -6.02 -1.72 12.05
C ALA A 68 -6.60 -2.49 13.23
N ILE A 69 -7.06 -3.72 13.01
CA ILE A 69 -7.52 -4.59 14.09
C ILE A 69 -6.37 -4.90 15.05
N ALA A 70 -5.20 -5.30 14.53
CA ALA A 70 -4.04 -5.63 15.34
C ALA A 70 -3.52 -4.44 16.14
N SER A 71 -3.75 -3.21 15.70
CA SER A 71 -3.30 -2.01 16.40
C SER A 71 -3.91 -1.86 17.79
N ARG A 72 -5.03 -2.53 18.05
CA ARG A 72 -5.64 -2.58 19.37
C ARG A 72 -4.64 -3.10 20.44
N TRP A 73 -3.78 -4.01 20.03
CA TRP A 73 -2.76 -4.59 20.92
C TRP A 73 -1.38 -3.96 20.72
N LEU A 74 -1.11 -3.42 19.51
CA LEU A 74 0.20 -2.87 19.17
C LEU A 74 0.34 -1.37 19.48
N GLY A 75 -0.78 -0.63 19.56
CA GLY A 75 -0.80 0.79 19.87
C GLY A 75 -1.27 1.67 18.71
N LEU A 76 -1.61 2.93 19.03
CA LEU A 76 -2.22 3.87 18.08
C LEU A 76 -1.30 4.23 16.89
N ALA A 77 0.02 4.21 17.09
CA ALA A 77 0.94 4.48 15.98
C ALA A 77 0.80 3.43 14.87
N TRP A 78 0.48 2.19 15.21
CA TRP A 78 0.21 1.14 14.25
C TRP A 78 -1.12 1.33 13.52
N LEU A 79 -2.12 1.93 14.17
CA LEU A 79 -3.33 2.36 13.48
C LEU A 79 -3.00 3.45 12.46
N GLY A 80 -2.09 4.35 12.80
CA GLY A 80 -1.57 5.34 11.86
C GLY A 80 -0.87 4.69 10.66
N ALA A 81 -0.09 3.64 10.89
CA ALA A 81 0.54 2.87 9.81
C ALA A 81 -0.52 2.22 8.90
N ALA A 82 -1.57 1.64 9.50
CA ALA A 82 -2.67 1.05 8.74
C ALA A 82 -3.40 2.10 7.90
N ALA A 83 -3.66 3.28 8.45
CA ALA A 83 -4.28 4.39 7.73
C ALA A 83 -3.40 4.88 6.58
N ALA A 84 -2.08 4.97 6.79
CA ALA A 84 -1.13 5.36 5.74
C ALA A 84 -1.12 4.31 4.62
N TRP A 85 -1.14 3.05 4.96
CA TRP A 85 -1.22 1.96 3.98
C TRP A 85 -2.53 2.03 3.18
N ALA A 86 -3.66 2.23 3.84
CA ALA A 86 -4.93 2.39 3.17
C ALA A 86 -4.92 3.62 2.25
N ALA A 87 -4.32 4.73 2.68
CA ALA A 87 -4.16 5.93 1.86
C ALA A 87 -3.40 5.63 0.58
N HIS A 88 -2.32 4.85 0.67
CA HIS A 88 -1.54 4.42 -0.50
C HIS A 88 -2.42 3.65 -1.49
N VAL A 89 -3.18 2.67 -1.01
CA VAL A 89 -4.05 1.85 -1.86
C VAL A 89 -5.13 2.70 -2.53
N PHE A 90 -5.80 3.58 -1.76
CA PHE A 90 -6.83 4.45 -2.31
C PHE A 90 -6.27 5.46 -3.31
N LEU A 91 -5.06 6.00 -3.04
CA LEU A 91 -4.40 6.91 -3.96
C LEU A 91 -4.09 6.21 -5.29
N ASP A 92 -3.53 5.00 -5.24
CA ASP A 92 -3.25 4.22 -6.44
C ASP A 92 -4.52 4.01 -7.27
N ARG A 93 -5.63 3.65 -6.61
CA ARG A 93 -6.90 3.45 -7.32
C ARG A 93 -7.42 4.74 -7.94
N SER A 94 -7.25 5.87 -7.26
CA SER A 94 -7.68 7.17 -7.80
C SER A 94 -6.86 7.61 -9.00
N LEU A 95 -5.60 7.16 -9.10
CA LEU A 95 -4.71 7.44 -10.23
C LEU A 95 -4.83 6.41 -11.35
N GLY A 96 -5.69 5.40 -11.20
CA GLY A 96 -5.87 4.35 -12.20
C GLY A 96 -4.95 3.14 -12.03
N PHE A 97 -4.12 3.11 -10.98
CA PHE A 97 -3.28 1.95 -10.67
C PHE A 97 -4.08 0.95 -9.86
N GLY A 98 -4.46 -0.16 -10.49
CA GLY A 98 -5.15 -1.25 -9.83
C GLY A 98 -4.23 -2.41 -9.54
N LEU A 99 -4.83 -3.57 -9.34
CA LEU A 99 -4.11 -4.82 -9.22
C LEU A 99 -3.48 -5.19 -10.56
N ARG A 100 -2.49 -6.06 -10.54
CA ARG A 100 -1.82 -6.51 -11.76
C ARG A 100 -2.37 -7.84 -12.22
N ASP A 101 -2.33 -8.07 -13.54
CA ASP A 101 -2.69 -9.35 -14.12
C ASP A 101 -1.52 -10.35 -14.01
N ARG A 102 -1.74 -11.58 -14.48
CA ARG A 102 -0.73 -12.65 -14.40
C ARG A 102 0.55 -12.34 -15.17
N ARG A 103 0.49 -11.45 -16.17
CA ARG A 103 1.64 -11.05 -16.97
C ARG A 103 2.42 -9.91 -16.34
N GLY A 104 1.87 -9.27 -15.31
CA GLY A 104 2.53 -8.19 -14.60
C GLY A 104 2.08 -6.79 -15.00
N PHE A 105 1.06 -6.65 -15.83
CA PHE A 105 0.52 -5.36 -16.24
C PHE A 105 -0.63 -4.93 -15.35
N VAL A 106 -0.81 -3.63 -15.20
CA VAL A 106 -1.96 -3.08 -14.49
C VAL A 106 -3.24 -3.46 -15.23
N ARG A 107 -4.21 -3.95 -14.47
CA ARG A 107 -5.51 -4.33 -15.02
C ARG A 107 -6.30 -3.12 -15.49
#